data_efd6ac4088c92e73dd7ba4643d904280
#
_entry.id   efd6ac4088c92e73dd7ba4643d904280
#
_cell.length_a   1.000
_cell.length_b   1.000
_cell.length_c   1.000
_cell.angle_alpha   90.00
_cell.angle_beta   90.00
_cell.angle_gamma   90.00
#
_symmetry.space_group_name_H-M   'P 1'
#
loop_
_entity.id
_entity.type
_entity.pdbx_description
1 polymer ?
#
loop_
_entity_poly.entity_id
_entity_poly.type
_entity_poly.pdbx_seq_one_letter_code
_entity_poly.pdbx_strand_id
1 'polypeptide(L)'
;MIVPIRHLRNLYDCNADYLTDAEPLEEKIKFVLGDLYNPESSRASQFYHQERPEEKDGVTGIYFFESHGLPNHLTIHTWPQEGRAAIDRLQYDSSTDLLRRFMEEFQGSYINPKLIPEMMNFGREVFSHLEDPHHFEKLNSPQRAIRLLNDVAVDARFSSRESVYSESYSYLSAGSVLTESHFILHHFKRENHAIVDIFTCGDEGDPTSGVTELVRHLNPKNTCYTNPLLR
;
A
#
# COMPACT_ATOMS: atom_id res chain seq x y z
N MET A 1 2.39 -6.11 -22.61
CA MET A 1 2.25 -5.47 -21.29
C MET A 1 1.74 -6.53 -20.32
N ILE A 2 2.47 -6.81 -19.25
CA ILE A 2 2.02 -7.72 -18.19
C ILE A 2 1.09 -6.90 -17.30
N VAL A 3 -0.18 -7.28 -17.22
CA VAL A 3 -1.15 -6.60 -16.36
C VAL A 3 -1.06 -7.20 -14.96
N PRO A 4 -0.80 -6.39 -13.93
CA PRO A 4 -0.78 -6.90 -12.56
C PRO A 4 -2.17 -7.36 -12.13
N ILE A 5 -2.18 -8.40 -11.31
CA ILE A 5 -3.40 -8.86 -10.63
C ILE A 5 -3.40 -8.22 -9.26
N ARG A 6 -4.51 -7.61 -8.91
CA ARG A 6 -4.71 -6.98 -7.62
C ARG A 6 -5.63 -7.82 -6.76
N HIS A 7 -5.24 -8.05 -5.54
CA HIS A 7 -6.03 -8.75 -4.54
C HIS A 7 -6.29 -7.83 -3.35
N LEU A 8 -7.55 -7.44 -3.20
CA LEU A 8 -8.05 -6.68 -2.05
C LEU A 8 -8.81 -7.63 -1.13
N ARG A 9 -8.49 -7.59 0.15
CA ARG A 9 -9.20 -8.37 1.16
C ARG A 9 -9.36 -7.59 2.45
N ASN A 10 -10.57 -7.63 2.97
CA ASN A 10 -10.88 -7.16 4.30
C ASN A 10 -11.10 -8.38 5.17
N LEU A 11 -10.34 -8.49 6.25
CA LEU A 11 -10.44 -9.54 7.24
C LEU A 11 -11.20 -9.00 8.46
N TYR A 12 -12.04 -9.84 9.04
CA TYR A 12 -12.86 -9.54 10.21
C TYR A 12 -12.63 -10.61 11.26
N ASP A 13 -13.00 -10.32 12.49
CA ASP A 13 -12.83 -11.22 13.64
C ASP A 13 -11.37 -11.66 13.83
N CYS A 14 -10.42 -10.80 13.42
CA CYS A 14 -9.00 -11.06 13.64
C CYS A 14 -8.66 -10.97 15.12
N ASN A 15 -7.66 -11.76 15.54
CA ASN A 15 -7.14 -11.63 16.88
C ASN A 15 -6.48 -10.27 17.07
N ALA A 16 -7.03 -9.44 17.97
CA ALA A 16 -6.56 -8.09 18.26
C ALA A 16 -5.10 -8.04 18.71
N ASP A 17 -4.60 -9.07 19.40
CA ASP A 17 -3.21 -9.14 19.88
C ASP A 17 -2.19 -9.07 18.73
N TYR A 18 -2.59 -9.50 17.51
CA TYR A 18 -1.72 -9.44 16.32
C TYR A 18 -1.85 -8.13 15.54
N LEU A 19 -2.87 -7.34 15.83
CA LEU A 19 -3.20 -6.13 15.08
C LEU A 19 -2.73 -4.85 15.77
N THR A 20 -2.44 -4.92 17.07
CA THR A 20 -2.22 -3.73 17.91
C THR A 20 -0.83 -3.14 17.76
N ASP A 21 0.19 -3.97 17.57
CA ASP A 21 1.59 -3.56 17.58
C ASP A 21 2.30 -3.92 16.29
N ALA A 22 3.19 -3.02 15.85
CA ALA A 22 3.94 -3.21 14.60
C ALA A 22 4.87 -4.43 14.65
N GLU A 23 5.53 -4.72 15.80
CA GLU A 23 6.47 -5.81 15.91
C GLU A 23 5.81 -7.21 15.81
N PRO A 24 4.75 -7.54 16.56
CA PRO A 24 4.02 -8.79 16.37
C PRO A 24 3.43 -8.93 14.96
N LEU A 25 2.91 -7.85 14.39
CA LEU A 25 2.41 -7.85 13.03
C LEU A 25 3.51 -8.20 12.03
N GLU A 26 4.68 -7.58 12.16
CA GLU A 26 5.81 -7.82 11.26
C GLU A 26 6.29 -9.26 11.32
N GLU A 27 6.33 -9.89 12.50
CA GLU A 27 6.68 -11.30 12.65
C GLU A 27 5.69 -12.22 11.92
N LYS A 28 4.39 -11.90 11.97
CA LYS A 28 3.37 -12.62 11.20
C LYS A 28 3.56 -12.45 9.69
N ILE A 29 3.86 -11.24 9.25
CA ILE A 29 4.13 -10.94 7.83
C ILE A 29 5.38 -11.69 7.35
N LYS A 30 6.46 -11.71 8.13
CA LYS A 30 7.68 -12.51 7.84
C LYS A 30 7.33 -13.98 7.64
N PHE A 31 6.53 -14.55 8.54
CA PHE A 31 6.11 -15.94 8.45
C PHE A 31 5.31 -16.21 7.16
N VAL A 32 4.37 -15.33 6.82
CA VAL A 32 3.53 -15.47 5.63
C VAL A 32 4.32 -15.31 4.34
N LEU A 33 5.18 -14.29 4.26
CA LEU A 33 6.01 -14.02 3.07
C LEU A 33 7.17 -15.03 2.94
N GLY A 34 7.67 -15.59 4.06
CA GLY A 34 8.80 -16.52 4.05
C GLY A 34 10.02 -15.91 3.36
N ASP A 35 10.56 -16.63 2.36
CA ASP A 35 11.75 -16.19 1.61
C ASP A 35 11.53 -14.91 0.77
N LEU A 36 10.30 -14.48 0.58
CA LEU A 36 9.98 -13.22 -0.12
C LEU A 36 10.14 -11.99 0.80
N TYR A 37 10.20 -12.17 2.12
CA TYR A 37 10.35 -11.07 3.05
C TYR A 37 11.76 -10.46 2.98
N ASN A 38 11.83 -9.14 2.85
CA ASN A 38 13.07 -8.38 2.89
C ASN A 38 12.95 -7.19 3.86
N PRO A 39 13.68 -7.18 4.99
CA PRO A 39 13.59 -6.12 5.99
C PRO A 39 14.02 -4.74 5.47
N GLU A 40 14.90 -4.68 4.46
CA GLU A 40 15.35 -3.41 3.89
C GLU A 40 14.26 -2.73 3.04
N SER A 41 13.34 -3.53 2.51
CA SER A 41 12.21 -3.08 1.68
C SER A 41 10.85 -3.23 2.38
N SER A 42 10.85 -3.25 3.70
CA SER A 42 9.66 -3.40 4.53
C SER A 42 9.59 -2.31 5.58
N ARG A 43 8.40 -1.76 5.84
CA ARG A 43 8.15 -0.81 6.93
C ARG A 43 6.74 -1.01 7.46
N ALA A 44 6.65 -0.98 8.79
CA ALA A 44 5.38 -0.89 9.50
C ALA A 44 5.44 0.28 10.49
N SER A 45 4.41 1.07 10.53
CA SER A 45 4.31 2.23 11.42
C SER A 45 3.06 2.14 12.27
N GLN A 46 3.25 2.34 13.57
CA GLN A 46 2.19 2.44 14.54
C GLN A 46 1.49 3.78 14.38
N PHE A 47 0.17 3.81 14.43
CA PHE A 47 -0.59 5.04 14.58
C PHE A 47 -1.41 5.05 15.86
N TYR A 48 -1.76 6.25 16.32
CA TYR A 48 -2.37 6.50 17.61
C TYR A 48 -3.61 7.33 17.43
N HIS A 49 -4.58 7.12 18.32
CA HIS A 49 -5.82 7.88 18.33
C HIS A 49 -5.56 9.38 18.47
N GLN A 50 -6.17 10.20 17.61
CA GLN A 50 -5.89 11.64 17.59
C GLN A 50 -6.24 12.35 18.92
N GLU A 51 -7.37 11.97 19.52
CA GLU A 51 -7.84 12.57 20.77
C GLU A 51 -7.27 11.90 22.02
N ARG A 52 -6.68 10.71 21.87
CA ARG A 52 -6.09 9.89 22.94
C ARG A 52 -4.77 9.32 22.50
N PRO A 53 -3.71 10.15 22.39
CA PRO A 53 -2.43 9.75 21.80
C PRO A 53 -1.69 8.64 22.57
N GLU A 54 -2.14 8.27 23.76
CA GLU A 54 -1.69 7.12 24.53
C GLU A 54 -2.31 5.79 24.07
N GLU A 55 -3.41 5.84 23.31
CA GLU A 55 -4.09 4.66 22.79
C GLU A 55 -3.64 4.36 21.36
N LYS A 56 -3.19 3.12 21.16
CA LYS A 56 -2.80 2.62 19.84
C LYS A 56 -4.06 2.34 19.02
N ASP A 57 -4.15 2.94 17.83
CA ASP A 57 -5.27 2.75 16.92
C ASP A 57 -5.05 1.60 15.94
N GLY A 58 -3.79 1.33 15.59
CA GLY A 58 -3.45 0.23 14.70
C GLY A 58 -2.09 0.36 14.04
N VAL A 59 -1.86 -0.40 13.01
CA VAL A 59 -0.61 -0.45 12.25
C VAL A 59 -0.88 -0.34 10.76
N THR A 60 -0.07 0.45 10.07
CA THR A 60 0.04 0.43 8.61
C THR A 60 1.39 -0.14 8.21
N GLY A 61 1.41 -1.16 7.36
CA GLY A 61 2.64 -1.77 6.85
C GLY A 61 2.69 -1.79 5.33
N ILE A 62 3.90 -1.59 4.78
CA ILE A 62 4.23 -1.73 3.36
C ILE A 62 5.39 -2.71 3.25
N TYR A 63 5.24 -3.72 2.43
CA TYR A 63 6.22 -4.78 2.22
C TYR A 63 6.43 -4.97 0.72
N PHE A 64 7.61 -4.58 0.22
CA PHE A 64 8.00 -4.86 -1.16
C PHE A 64 8.71 -6.19 -1.27
N PHE A 65 8.40 -6.93 -2.30
CA PHE A 65 9.09 -8.17 -2.64
C PHE A 65 9.15 -8.35 -4.16
N GLU A 66 10.05 -9.22 -4.61
CA GLU A 66 10.19 -9.54 -6.02
C GLU A 66 9.68 -10.96 -6.29
N SER A 67 8.91 -11.11 -7.35
CA SER A 67 8.54 -12.43 -7.87
C SER A 67 8.70 -12.42 -9.39
N HIS A 68 9.44 -13.41 -9.92
CA HIS A 68 9.71 -13.54 -11.34
C HIS A 68 10.35 -12.29 -12.01
N GLY A 69 11.20 -11.56 -11.26
CA GLY A 69 11.84 -10.33 -11.75
C GLY A 69 10.93 -9.11 -11.82
N LEU A 70 9.74 -9.18 -11.23
CA LEU A 70 8.74 -8.12 -11.20
C LEU A 70 8.50 -7.63 -9.78
N PRO A 71 8.31 -6.31 -9.60
CA PRO A 71 8.03 -5.72 -8.29
C PRO A 71 6.61 -6.06 -7.84
N ASN A 72 6.50 -6.51 -6.61
CA ASN A 72 5.22 -6.74 -5.95
C ASN A 72 5.18 -5.95 -4.66
N HIS A 73 3.99 -5.70 -4.14
CA HIS A 73 3.82 -5.20 -2.79
C HIS A 73 2.68 -5.91 -2.07
N LEU A 74 2.77 -5.83 -0.76
CA LEU A 74 1.71 -6.12 0.18
C LEU A 74 1.57 -4.90 1.08
N THR A 75 0.35 -4.43 1.28
CA THR A 75 0.04 -3.48 2.35
C THR A 75 -0.93 -4.10 3.32
N ILE A 76 -0.84 -3.66 4.56
CA ILE A 76 -1.78 -4.03 5.60
C ILE A 76 -2.13 -2.80 6.43
N HIS A 77 -3.41 -2.65 6.73
CA HIS A 77 -3.93 -1.67 7.68
C HIS A 77 -4.74 -2.43 8.72
N THR A 78 -4.55 -2.11 9.99
CA THR A 78 -5.21 -2.82 11.09
C THR A 78 -6.03 -1.86 11.94
N TRP A 79 -7.18 -2.34 12.42
CA TRP A 79 -8.04 -1.68 13.39
C TRP A 79 -8.34 -2.67 14.52
N PRO A 80 -7.45 -2.75 15.54
CA PRO A 80 -7.53 -3.79 16.57
C PRO A 80 -8.81 -3.71 17.43
N GLN A 81 -9.32 -2.50 17.72
CA GLN A 81 -10.57 -2.33 18.49
C GLN A 81 -11.77 -2.95 17.77
N GLU A 82 -11.69 -3.08 16.46
CA GLU A 82 -12.75 -3.62 15.62
C GLU A 82 -12.47 -5.06 15.15
N GLY A 83 -11.30 -5.62 15.55
CA GLY A 83 -10.85 -6.92 15.10
C GLY A 83 -10.71 -7.00 13.57
N ARG A 84 -10.30 -5.89 12.92
CA ARG A 84 -10.27 -5.78 11.45
C ARG A 84 -8.88 -5.54 10.91
N ALA A 85 -8.64 -6.07 9.69
CA ALA A 85 -7.49 -5.73 8.88
C ALA A 85 -7.88 -5.62 7.39
N ALA A 86 -7.31 -4.63 6.71
CA ALA A 86 -7.39 -4.53 5.26
C ALA A 86 -6.03 -4.91 4.65
N ILE A 87 -6.05 -5.82 3.69
CA ILE A 87 -4.85 -6.28 2.99
C ILE A 87 -5.00 -5.96 1.51
N ASP A 88 -4.01 -5.27 0.96
CA ASP A 88 -3.85 -5.11 -0.46
C ASP A 88 -2.56 -5.77 -0.94
N ARG A 89 -2.66 -6.45 -2.06
CA ARG A 89 -1.53 -7.08 -2.71
C ARG A 89 -1.57 -6.83 -4.21
N LEU A 90 -0.53 -6.23 -4.73
CA LEU A 90 -0.25 -6.20 -6.14
C LEU A 90 0.68 -7.35 -6.48
N GLN A 91 0.31 -8.19 -7.46
CA GLN A 91 1.15 -9.26 -7.95
C GLN A 91 1.01 -9.46 -9.45
N TYR A 92 2.04 -10.08 -10.05
CA TYR A 92 2.07 -10.38 -11.48
C TYR A 92 1.92 -11.88 -11.78
N ASP A 93 1.73 -12.70 -10.77
CA ASP A 93 1.48 -14.13 -10.89
C ASP A 93 0.10 -14.51 -10.30
N SER A 94 -0.37 -15.70 -10.65
CA SER A 94 -1.69 -16.20 -10.20
C SER A 94 -1.64 -16.96 -8.87
N SER A 95 -0.55 -16.90 -8.10
CA SER A 95 -0.46 -17.65 -6.86
C SER A 95 -1.40 -17.07 -5.79
N THR A 96 -2.40 -17.82 -5.41
CA THR A 96 -3.40 -17.44 -4.39
C THR A 96 -2.99 -17.89 -2.98
N ASP A 97 -1.87 -18.60 -2.85
CA ASP A 97 -1.47 -19.26 -1.61
C ASP A 97 -1.14 -18.27 -0.48
N LEU A 98 -0.52 -17.14 -0.82
CA LEU A 98 -0.22 -16.10 0.17
C LEU A 98 -1.47 -15.58 0.88
N LEU A 99 -2.56 -15.35 0.16
CA LEU A 99 -3.79 -14.85 0.77
C LEU A 99 -4.40 -15.86 1.75
N ARG A 100 -4.39 -17.14 1.39
CA ARG A 100 -4.85 -18.21 2.29
C ARG A 100 -4.01 -18.26 3.56
N ARG A 101 -2.67 -18.16 3.43
CA ARG A 101 -1.76 -18.09 4.58
C ARG A 101 -2.06 -16.89 5.49
N PHE A 102 -2.36 -15.72 4.91
CA PHE A 102 -2.79 -14.55 5.70
C PHE A 102 -4.03 -14.83 6.52
N MET A 103 -5.07 -15.39 5.90
CA MET A 103 -6.32 -15.72 6.59
C MET A 103 -6.08 -16.68 7.74
N GLU A 104 -5.28 -17.73 7.53
CA GLU A 104 -4.92 -18.73 8.54
C GLU A 104 -4.12 -18.09 9.68
N GLU A 105 -3.12 -17.27 9.37
CA GLU A 105 -2.21 -16.69 10.35
C GLU A 105 -2.87 -15.60 11.21
N PHE A 106 -3.73 -14.77 10.63
CA PHE A 106 -4.47 -13.74 11.35
C PHE A 106 -5.76 -14.25 11.99
N GLN A 107 -6.07 -15.53 11.82
CA GLN A 107 -7.30 -16.17 12.33
C GLN A 107 -8.56 -15.39 11.92
N GLY A 108 -8.47 -14.64 10.83
CA GLY A 108 -9.54 -13.78 10.34
C GLY A 108 -10.52 -14.52 9.46
N SER A 109 -11.74 -14.01 9.40
CA SER A 109 -12.76 -14.43 8.45
C SER A 109 -12.82 -13.46 7.26
N TYR A 110 -13.04 -14.00 6.05
CA TYR A 110 -13.28 -13.20 4.86
C TYR A 110 -14.78 -12.98 4.67
N ILE A 111 -15.18 -11.73 4.57
CA ILE A 111 -16.54 -11.37 4.17
C ILE A 111 -16.49 -10.86 2.71
N ASN A 112 -17.38 -11.38 1.88
CA ASN A 112 -17.51 -10.90 0.51
C ASN A 112 -17.83 -9.39 0.52
N PRO A 113 -17.02 -8.52 -0.11
CA PRO A 113 -17.22 -7.07 -0.07
C PRO A 113 -18.61 -6.64 -0.58
N LYS A 114 -19.27 -7.43 -1.41
CA LYS A 114 -20.65 -7.18 -1.86
C LYS A 114 -21.70 -7.30 -0.74
N LEU A 115 -21.35 -7.89 0.38
CA LEU A 115 -22.22 -8.09 1.54
C LEU A 115 -21.92 -7.12 2.68
N ILE A 116 -20.92 -6.23 2.51
CA ILE A 116 -20.54 -5.27 3.54
C ILE A 116 -21.54 -4.11 3.49
N PRO A 117 -22.22 -3.79 4.60
CA PRO A 117 -23.03 -2.59 4.69
C PRO A 117 -22.18 -1.33 4.45
N GLU A 118 -22.77 -0.28 3.86
CA GLU A 118 -22.10 1.01 3.62
C GLU A 118 -21.45 1.62 4.88
N MET A 119 -21.88 1.22 6.06
CA MET A 119 -21.33 1.64 7.36
C MET A 119 -19.94 1.03 7.69
N MET A 120 -19.43 0.09 6.90
CA MET A 120 -18.12 -0.54 7.09
C MET A 120 -17.10 -0.05 6.05
N ASN A 121 -17.11 1.22 5.75
CA ASN A 121 -16.17 1.82 4.82
C ASN A 121 -14.77 1.93 5.47
N PHE A 122 -13.79 1.18 4.97
CA PHE A 122 -12.40 1.26 5.43
C PHE A 122 -11.67 2.48 4.85
N GLY A 123 -12.16 3.03 3.75
CA GLY A 123 -11.51 4.15 3.06
C GLY A 123 -11.71 4.11 1.55
N ARG A 124 -10.91 4.91 0.86
CA ARG A 124 -10.92 5.04 -0.60
C ARG A 124 -9.57 4.68 -1.17
N GLU A 125 -9.58 4.08 -2.33
CA GLU A 125 -8.38 3.65 -3.00
C GLU A 125 -8.42 3.94 -4.48
N VAL A 126 -7.31 4.46 -5.01
CA VAL A 126 -7.11 4.72 -6.44
C VAL A 126 -5.87 3.98 -6.93
N PHE A 127 -6.04 3.28 -8.03
CA PHE A 127 -4.95 2.68 -8.76
C PHE A 127 -4.74 3.44 -10.08
N SER A 128 -3.51 3.85 -10.35
CA SER A 128 -3.21 4.66 -11.53
C SER A 128 -2.04 4.09 -12.32
N HIS A 129 -2.09 4.26 -13.62
CA HIS A 129 -1.04 3.91 -14.57
C HIS A 129 -0.58 5.17 -15.29
N LEU A 130 0.71 5.47 -15.21
CA LEU A 130 1.34 6.65 -15.81
C LEU A 130 2.30 6.20 -16.90
N GLU A 131 2.04 6.60 -18.14
CA GLU A 131 2.87 6.25 -19.29
C GLU A 131 3.78 7.42 -19.67
N ASP A 132 5.03 7.09 -19.98
CA ASP A 132 6.05 8.04 -20.45
C ASP A 132 6.12 9.33 -19.61
N PRO A 133 6.42 9.27 -18.30
CA PRO A 133 6.59 10.46 -17.51
C PRO A 133 7.74 11.31 -18.04
N HIS A 134 7.49 12.59 -18.34
CA HIS A 134 8.49 13.51 -18.86
C HIS A 134 9.61 13.80 -17.84
N HIS A 135 9.28 13.76 -16.55
CA HIS A 135 10.21 13.99 -15.46
C HIS A 135 10.68 12.70 -14.79
N PHE A 136 11.03 11.70 -15.61
CA PHE A 136 11.48 10.38 -15.12
C PHE A 136 12.76 10.46 -14.27
N GLU A 137 13.54 11.54 -14.39
CA GLU A 137 14.72 11.76 -13.55
C GLU A 137 14.38 11.81 -12.05
N LYS A 138 13.13 12.11 -11.70
CA LYS A 138 12.62 12.04 -10.34
C LYS A 138 12.42 10.61 -9.85
N LEU A 139 12.42 9.64 -10.78
CA LEU A 139 12.22 8.21 -10.53
C LEU A 139 13.50 7.39 -10.77
N ASN A 140 14.65 8.04 -11.00
CA ASN A 140 15.87 7.32 -11.36
C ASN A 140 16.74 6.87 -10.17
N SER A 141 16.32 7.19 -8.94
CA SER A 141 16.94 6.69 -7.73
C SER A 141 15.93 6.63 -6.57
N PRO A 142 16.14 5.73 -5.58
CA PRO A 142 15.27 5.61 -4.42
C PRO A 142 15.06 6.92 -3.67
N GLN A 143 16.14 7.68 -3.44
CA GLN A 143 16.08 8.93 -2.69
C GLN A 143 15.24 10.01 -3.41
N ARG A 144 15.30 10.03 -4.75
CA ARG A 144 14.50 10.98 -5.54
C ARG A 144 13.03 10.55 -5.58
N ALA A 145 12.76 9.26 -5.72
CA ALA A 145 11.40 8.73 -5.69
C ALA A 145 10.73 8.99 -4.34
N ILE A 146 11.44 8.72 -3.23
CA ILE A 146 10.94 9.02 -1.87
C ILE A 146 10.67 10.52 -1.71
N ARG A 147 11.59 11.37 -2.17
CA ARG A 147 11.38 12.83 -2.12
C ARG A 147 10.14 13.23 -2.91
N LEU A 148 9.97 12.70 -4.12
CA LEU A 148 8.79 12.95 -4.92
C LEU A 148 7.50 12.53 -4.19
N LEU A 149 7.46 11.33 -3.59
CA LEU A 149 6.28 10.88 -2.83
C LEU A 149 5.99 11.81 -1.64
N ASN A 150 7.02 12.27 -0.93
CA ASN A 150 6.85 13.21 0.17
C ASN A 150 6.34 14.58 -0.30
N ASP A 151 6.89 15.12 -1.40
CA ASP A 151 6.43 16.39 -1.98
C ASP A 151 4.95 16.27 -2.41
N VAL A 152 4.60 15.18 -3.10
CA VAL A 152 3.21 14.90 -3.50
C VAL A 152 2.30 14.73 -2.30
N ALA A 153 2.75 14.03 -1.25
CA ALA A 153 1.96 13.86 -0.03
C ALA A 153 1.65 15.21 0.63
N VAL A 154 2.64 16.11 0.70
CA VAL A 154 2.44 17.48 1.23
C VAL A 154 1.44 18.25 0.37
N ASP A 155 1.61 18.24 -0.96
CA ASP A 155 0.71 18.96 -1.89
C ASP A 155 -0.72 18.41 -1.85
N ALA A 156 -0.87 17.10 -1.68
CA ALA A 156 -2.16 16.41 -1.53
C ALA A 156 -2.73 16.47 -0.10
N ARG A 157 -2.01 17.09 0.85
CA ARG A 157 -2.36 17.20 2.28
C ARG A 157 -2.41 15.86 3.01
N PHE A 158 -1.59 14.91 2.60
CA PHE A 158 -1.39 13.66 3.33
C PHE A 158 -0.29 13.80 4.38
N SER A 159 -0.43 13.08 5.49
CA SER A 159 0.58 13.03 6.55
C SER A 159 1.50 11.83 6.35
N SER A 160 2.66 12.03 5.72
CA SER A 160 3.68 10.99 5.56
C SER A 160 4.39 10.73 6.90
N ARG A 161 4.61 9.46 7.24
CA ARG A 161 5.28 8.99 8.46
C ARG A 161 6.64 8.41 8.14
N GLU A 162 6.67 7.35 7.36
CA GLU A 162 7.87 6.62 7.01
C GLU A 162 7.89 6.29 5.53
N SER A 163 9.08 6.08 4.99
CA SER A 163 9.23 5.71 3.59
C SER A 163 10.07 4.44 3.47
N VAL A 164 9.77 3.67 2.44
CA VAL A 164 10.44 2.41 2.12
C VAL A 164 10.67 2.32 0.62
N TYR A 165 11.68 1.60 0.20
CA TYR A 165 11.93 1.33 -1.21
C TYR A 165 12.47 -0.07 -1.46
N SER A 166 12.34 -0.50 -2.71
CA SER A 166 13.00 -1.66 -3.28
C SER A 166 13.46 -1.31 -4.69
N GLU A 167 14.65 -1.72 -5.07
CA GLU A 167 15.22 -1.38 -6.37
C GLU A 167 15.91 -2.58 -7.02
N SER A 168 15.70 -2.73 -8.31
CA SER A 168 16.45 -3.66 -9.16
C SER A 168 16.89 -2.97 -10.46
N TYR A 169 17.56 -3.72 -11.34
CA TYR A 169 17.93 -3.21 -12.65
C TYR A 169 16.73 -2.77 -13.49
N SER A 170 15.60 -3.47 -13.38
CA SER A 170 14.40 -3.27 -14.22
C SER A 170 13.34 -2.36 -13.60
N TYR A 171 13.34 -2.16 -12.28
CA TYR A 171 12.33 -1.39 -11.59
C TYR A 171 12.87 -0.62 -10.39
N LEU A 172 12.07 0.33 -9.93
CA LEU A 172 12.19 0.98 -8.63
C LEU A 172 10.78 0.99 -8.01
N SER A 173 10.67 0.54 -6.78
CA SER A 173 9.47 0.65 -5.97
C SER A 173 9.74 1.62 -4.82
N ALA A 174 8.84 2.56 -4.58
CA ALA A 174 8.90 3.46 -3.44
C ALA A 174 7.52 3.54 -2.78
N GLY A 175 7.50 3.63 -1.47
CA GLY A 175 6.28 3.75 -0.69
C GLY A 175 6.43 4.70 0.47
N SER A 176 5.34 5.40 0.78
CA SER A 176 5.19 6.19 1.99
C SER A 176 4.06 5.62 2.82
N VAL A 177 4.37 5.25 4.06
CA VAL A 177 3.38 4.97 5.09
C VAL A 177 2.79 6.32 5.50
N LEU A 178 1.52 6.48 5.30
CA LEU A 178 0.75 7.63 5.77
C LEU A 178 0.07 7.27 7.10
N THR A 179 -0.50 8.22 7.78
CA THR A 179 -1.35 7.90 8.93
C THR A 179 -2.57 7.12 8.43
N GLU A 180 -2.72 5.86 8.85
CA GLU A 180 -3.81 4.96 8.46
C GLU A 180 -3.95 4.69 6.95
N SER A 181 -2.92 5.01 6.16
CA SER A 181 -2.99 5.04 4.70
C SER A 181 -1.66 4.67 4.07
N HIS A 182 -1.64 4.49 2.76
CA HIS A 182 -0.39 4.31 2.03
C HIS A 182 -0.37 5.04 0.68
N PHE A 183 0.85 5.31 0.20
CA PHE A 183 1.12 5.81 -1.13
C PHE A 183 2.28 5.01 -1.72
N ILE A 184 2.04 4.23 -2.76
CA ILE A 184 3.01 3.36 -3.41
C ILE A 184 3.17 3.71 -4.88
N LEU A 185 4.41 3.65 -5.36
CA LEU A 185 4.77 3.81 -6.75
C LEU A 185 5.74 2.70 -7.17
N HIS A 186 5.44 2.03 -8.28
CA HIS A 186 6.37 1.14 -8.99
C HIS A 186 6.73 1.76 -10.33
N HIS A 187 8.01 2.07 -10.55
CA HIS A 187 8.53 2.56 -11.81
C HIS A 187 9.27 1.44 -12.55
N PHE A 188 8.79 1.10 -13.73
CA PHE A 188 9.41 0.14 -14.66
C PHE A 188 10.35 0.90 -15.58
N LYS A 189 11.66 0.78 -15.29
CA LYS A 189 12.70 1.63 -15.89
C LYS A 189 12.84 1.45 -17.40
N ARG A 190 12.66 0.22 -17.91
CA ARG A 190 12.82 -0.08 -19.34
C ARG A 190 11.67 0.41 -20.19
N GLU A 191 10.47 0.25 -19.67
CA GLU A 191 9.22 0.60 -20.32
C GLU A 191 8.84 2.06 -20.08
N ASN A 192 9.56 2.74 -19.21
CA ASN A 192 9.30 4.12 -18.78
C ASN A 192 7.83 4.35 -18.40
N HIS A 193 7.28 3.46 -17.58
CA HIS A 193 5.95 3.66 -17.02
C HIS A 193 5.95 3.46 -15.52
N ALA A 194 4.95 4.01 -14.84
CA ALA A 194 4.77 3.82 -13.42
C ALA A 194 3.36 3.34 -13.08
N ILE A 195 3.28 2.50 -12.06
CA ILE A 195 2.04 2.07 -11.43
C ILE A 195 1.99 2.70 -10.05
N VAL A 196 0.84 3.25 -9.71
CA VAL A 196 0.61 3.98 -8.46
C VAL A 196 -0.57 3.38 -7.75
N ASP A 197 -0.43 3.21 -6.46
CA ASP A 197 -1.46 2.76 -5.56
C ASP A 197 -1.55 3.69 -4.36
N ILE A 198 -2.72 4.28 -4.15
CA ILE A 198 -2.98 5.20 -3.05
C ILE A 198 -4.25 4.76 -2.34
N PHE A 199 -4.12 4.46 -1.07
CA PHE A 199 -5.23 4.23 -0.16
C PHE A 199 -5.28 5.33 0.89
N THR A 200 -6.48 5.86 1.14
CA THR A 200 -6.75 6.79 2.23
C THR A 200 -7.87 6.25 3.11
N CYS A 201 -7.63 6.20 4.41
CA CYS A 201 -8.61 5.79 5.40
C CYS A 201 -9.61 6.92 5.68
N GLY A 202 -10.86 6.55 5.97
CA GLY A 202 -11.92 7.50 6.34
C GLY A 202 -12.40 8.39 5.19
N ASP A 203 -13.15 9.41 5.54
CA ASP A 203 -13.80 10.33 4.59
C ASP A 203 -12.97 11.58 4.27
N GLU A 204 -11.92 11.87 5.05
CA GLU A 204 -11.15 13.12 4.93
C GLU A 204 -10.07 13.07 3.84
N GLY A 205 -9.59 11.88 3.50
CA GLY A 205 -8.56 11.68 2.48
C GLY A 205 -9.15 11.41 1.10
N ASP A 206 -8.78 12.19 0.10
CA ASP A 206 -9.10 11.90 -1.30
C ASP A 206 -7.86 11.38 -2.04
N PRO A 207 -7.77 10.07 -2.31
CA PRO A 207 -6.61 9.50 -3.01
C PRO A 207 -6.45 10.04 -4.43
N THR A 208 -7.52 10.59 -5.03
CA THR A 208 -7.47 11.25 -6.35
C THR A 208 -6.60 12.51 -6.32
N SER A 209 -6.55 13.20 -5.20
CA SER A 209 -5.66 14.36 -5.03
C SER A 209 -4.20 13.95 -5.15
N GLY A 210 -3.81 12.83 -4.54
CA GLY A 210 -2.46 12.28 -4.67
C GLY A 210 -2.09 11.93 -6.11
N VAL A 211 -2.99 11.30 -6.86
CA VAL A 211 -2.77 11.04 -8.29
C VAL A 211 -2.65 12.34 -9.08
N THR A 212 -3.51 13.33 -8.82
CA THR A 212 -3.49 14.63 -9.50
C THR A 212 -2.16 15.35 -9.30
N GLU A 213 -1.67 15.40 -8.06
CA GLU A 213 -0.38 16.02 -7.76
C GLU A 213 0.79 15.23 -8.37
N LEU A 214 0.74 13.90 -8.34
CA LEU A 214 1.77 13.08 -8.97
C LEU A 214 1.83 13.30 -10.48
N VAL A 215 0.67 13.40 -11.15
CA VAL A 215 0.58 13.75 -12.58
C VAL A 215 1.19 15.14 -12.84
N ARG A 216 0.94 16.13 -11.98
CA ARG A 216 1.56 17.46 -12.08
C ARG A 216 3.09 17.39 -11.94
N HIS A 217 3.60 16.58 -11.03
CA HIS A 217 5.05 16.43 -10.80
C HIS A 217 5.77 15.65 -11.89
N LEU A 218 5.15 14.60 -12.45
CA LEU A 218 5.76 13.70 -13.44
C LEU A 218 5.44 14.06 -14.88
N ASN A 219 4.34 14.79 -15.11
CA ASN A 219 3.84 15.17 -16.43
C ASN A 219 3.86 14.00 -17.42
N PRO A 220 3.13 12.90 -17.15
CA PRO A 220 3.11 11.74 -18.03
C PRO A 220 2.38 12.05 -19.33
N LYS A 221 2.74 11.35 -20.40
CA LYS A 221 2.08 11.47 -21.70
C LYS A 221 0.63 11.02 -21.66
N ASN A 222 0.39 9.91 -20.95
CA ASN A 222 -0.94 9.37 -20.69
C ASN A 222 -1.10 8.99 -19.24
N THR A 223 -2.30 9.13 -18.74
CA THR A 223 -2.70 8.68 -17.40
C THR A 223 -4.00 7.90 -17.51
N CYS A 224 -4.01 6.70 -16.94
CA CYS A 224 -5.21 5.92 -16.77
C CYS A 224 -5.33 5.59 -15.28
N TYR A 225 -6.47 5.88 -14.67
CA TYR A 225 -6.73 5.55 -13.28
C TYR A 225 -8.12 4.97 -13.08
N THR A 226 -8.28 4.17 -12.05
CA THR A 226 -9.58 3.70 -11.63
C THR A 226 -10.32 4.81 -10.89
N ASN A 227 -11.63 4.84 -10.97
CA ASN A 227 -12.41 5.61 -10.02
C ASN A 227 -12.09 5.13 -8.60
N PRO A 228 -12.14 6.02 -7.58
CA PRO A 228 -11.95 5.61 -6.21
C PRO A 228 -12.86 4.44 -5.85
N LEU A 229 -12.24 3.38 -5.35
CA LEU A 229 -12.95 2.21 -4.87
C LEU A 229 -13.18 2.39 -3.36
N LEU A 230 -14.42 2.24 -2.92
CA LEU A 230 -14.74 2.13 -1.49
C LEU A 230 -14.30 0.75 -0.98
N ARG A 231 -13.70 0.73 0.20
CA ARG A 231 -13.21 -0.47 0.89
C ARG A 231 -13.90 -0.66 2.22
#